data_0191ce0535744a0f4bdc128f52a6822a
#
_entry.id   0191ce0535744a0f4bdc128f52a6822a
#
_cell.length_a   1.000
_cell.length_b   1.000
_cell.length_c   1.000
_cell.angle_alpha   90.00
_cell.angle_beta   90.00
_cell.angle_gamma   90.00
#
_symmetry.space_group_name_H-M   'P 1'
#
loop_
_entity.id
_entity.type
_entity.pdbx_description
1 polymer ?
#
loop_
_entity_poly.entity_id
_entity_poly.type
_entity_poly.pdbx_seq_one_letter_code
_entity_poly.pdbx_strand_id
1 'polypeptide(L)'
;MQKNRLTWMIGGPQGSGINASAEVFAKACSRAGLRVYANIEYHSNIMGKHSFYRVRVDDEDIRSYRDTADILVALDDETLTGDGHHRRWPTHFGHLHEINDGGGVIYDSEIEFDPKQSGRSDLRFYAVPFMEIIKKALEEVGKAEQARRYEVMKNTVGLGASLALCDYPFDLVADVIRGQFKGKRSEVGELNVRAARLAFEHVKQHENAKEFPYTLKPGPDSKARILAKGYEIAAIAKLKAGCSFQTYYPISPATDESVFLERHQRDYNLLVVQCEDEISSINMAVGAAHMGVRVATATSGPGFALMVEGIGFASITEAPGPVLVLYQRGGPSTGMPTRQEQGDLQFALHPAQGDFPHIVTAPGDLRESYQDIFSAFNWAERYQMPVIVLSDKKLASVYTTIDKLELKYDKIDRGERFTGSEWTAVDAKGPNDTAGAHNGNGKSPADVKEYLRYALTKDGISPRSRPGIPGGRFWVTSDEHDPDGHITEGVEMRMAM
;
A
#
# COMPACT_ATOMS: atom_id res chain seq x y z
N MET A 1 3.47 -32.26 -16.42
CA MET A 1 3.58 -31.70 -15.03
C MET A 1 4.15 -30.31 -15.13
N GLN A 2 3.41 -29.31 -14.66
CA GLN A 2 3.80 -27.91 -14.73
C GLN A 2 4.64 -27.58 -13.48
N LYS A 3 5.89 -27.15 -13.67
CA LYS A 3 6.82 -26.88 -12.57
C LYS A 3 6.86 -25.39 -12.27
N ASN A 4 6.79 -25.03 -10.97
CA ASN A 4 6.96 -23.67 -10.42
C ASN A 4 6.03 -22.59 -11.01
N ARG A 5 4.94 -22.97 -11.64
CA ARG A 5 3.94 -22.06 -12.18
C ARG A 5 2.57 -22.44 -11.65
N LEU A 6 2.18 -21.81 -10.54
CA LEU A 6 1.01 -22.20 -9.75
C LEU A 6 0.32 -20.94 -9.18
N THR A 7 -1.00 -20.95 -9.20
CA THR A 7 -1.83 -20.02 -8.40
C THR A 7 -2.56 -20.81 -7.32
N TRP A 8 -2.22 -20.55 -6.07
CA TRP A 8 -2.87 -21.09 -4.89
C TRP A 8 -3.87 -20.10 -4.34
N MET A 9 -5.02 -20.57 -3.87
CA MET A 9 -6.09 -19.77 -3.34
C MET A 9 -6.64 -20.37 -2.05
N ILE A 10 -6.95 -19.53 -1.06
CA ILE A 10 -7.67 -19.90 0.16
C ILE A 10 -8.84 -18.96 0.34
N GLY A 11 -10.01 -19.51 0.65
CA GLY A 11 -11.23 -18.76 0.91
C GLY A 11 -11.90 -19.20 2.20
N GLY A 12 -12.72 -18.30 2.79
CA GLY A 12 -13.48 -18.52 4.01
C GLY A 12 -13.90 -17.23 4.70
N PRO A 13 -14.47 -17.32 5.91
CA PRO A 13 -14.93 -16.15 6.63
C PRO A 13 -13.77 -15.30 7.13
N GLN A 14 -13.93 -13.97 7.07
CA GLN A 14 -12.95 -13.05 7.62
C GLN A 14 -12.73 -13.30 9.12
N GLY A 15 -11.48 -13.45 9.52
CA GLY A 15 -11.08 -13.84 10.88
C GLY A 15 -10.66 -15.30 11.01
N SER A 16 -10.88 -16.15 10.00
CA SER A 16 -10.47 -17.56 10.00
C SER A 16 -8.96 -17.78 9.74
N GLY A 17 -8.18 -16.71 9.65
CA GLY A 17 -6.71 -16.77 9.51
C GLY A 17 -6.21 -16.94 8.06
N ILE A 18 -7.04 -16.68 7.06
CA ILE A 18 -6.69 -16.75 5.62
C ILE A 18 -5.41 -15.99 5.32
N ASN A 19 -5.30 -14.75 5.81
CA ASN A 19 -4.13 -13.90 5.59
C ASN A 19 -2.85 -14.54 6.14
N ALA A 20 -2.93 -15.15 7.32
CA ALA A 20 -1.78 -15.77 7.97
C ALA A 20 -1.23 -16.93 7.13
N SER A 21 -2.10 -17.83 6.66
CA SER A 21 -1.67 -18.97 5.83
C SER A 21 -1.16 -18.54 4.45
N ALA A 22 -1.83 -17.57 3.81
CA ALA A 22 -1.39 -17.04 2.52
C ALA A 22 -0.02 -16.35 2.63
N GLU A 23 0.21 -15.55 3.68
CA GLU A 23 1.50 -14.93 3.92
C GLU A 23 2.60 -15.94 4.27
N VAL A 24 2.27 -17.02 5.00
CA VAL A 24 3.21 -18.13 5.26
C VAL A 24 3.63 -18.76 3.95
N PHE A 25 2.67 -19.12 3.09
CA PHE A 25 2.94 -19.72 1.79
C PHE A 25 3.77 -18.80 0.90
N ALA A 26 3.38 -17.54 0.77
CA ALA A 26 4.11 -16.51 0.02
C ALA A 26 5.56 -16.36 0.50
N LYS A 27 5.77 -16.26 1.84
CA LYS A 27 7.10 -16.14 2.45
C LYS A 27 7.95 -17.39 2.21
N ALA A 28 7.37 -18.58 2.33
CA ALA A 28 8.09 -19.82 2.11
C ALA A 28 8.55 -19.94 0.65
N CYS A 29 7.67 -19.64 -0.31
CA CYS A 29 8.00 -19.63 -1.74
C CYS A 29 9.09 -18.60 -2.08
N SER A 30 8.95 -17.37 -1.55
CA SER A 30 9.94 -16.31 -1.75
C SER A 30 11.31 -16.66 -1.17
N ARG A 31 11.37 -17.21 0.06
CA ARG A 31 12.62 -17.64 0.69
C ARG A 31 13.29 -18.79 -0.05
N ALA A 32 12.49 -19.63 -0.69
CA ALA A 32 12.98 -20.72 -1.53
C ALA A 32 13.39 -20.28 -2.94
N GLY A 33 13.42 -18.97 -3.24
CA GLY A 33 13.91 -18.45 -4.51
C GLY A 33 12.86 -18.30 -5.60
N LEU A 34 11.58 -18.54 -5.31
CA LEU A 34 10.49 -18.34 -6.26
C LEU A 34 9.99 -16.90 -6.28
N ARG A 35 9.47 -16.45 -7.40
CA ARG A 35 8.72 -15.20 -7.52
C ARG A 35 7.31 -15.40 -6.98
N VAL A 36 6.80 -14.37 -6.32
CA VAL A 36 5.48 -14.39 -5.69
C VAL A 36 4.74 -13.11 -6.00
N TYR A 37 3.47 -13.24 -6.31
CA TYR A 37 2.52 -12.13 -6.40
C TYR A 37 1.22 -12.56 -5.71
N ALA A 38 0.91 -11.93 -4.61
CA ALA A 38 -0.21 -12.32 -3.77
C ALA A 38 -1.13 -11.13 -3.53
N ASN A 39 -2.44 -11.36 -3.58
CA ASN A 39 -3.43 -10.34 -3.29
C ASN A 39 -4.61 -10.89 -2.50
N ILE A 40 -5.10 -10.04 -1.61
CA ILE A 40 -6.28 -10.31 -0.80
C ILE A 40 -7.50 -9.61 -1.37
N GLU A 41 -8.62 -10.34 -1.37
CA GLU A 41 -9.93 -9.79 -1.68
C GLU A 41 -10.91 -10.11 -0.56
N TYR A 42 -11.73 -9.15 -0.18
CA TYR A 42 -12.77 -9.33 0.81
C TYR A 42 -14.00 -8.50 0.46
N HIS A 43 -15.19 -9.06 0.74
CA HIS A 43 -16.45 -8.41 0.41
C HIS A 43 -16.82 -7.30 1.38
N SER A 44 -16.22 -7.29 2.58
CA SER A 44 -16.48 -6.30 3.62
C SER A 44 -15.35 -6.31 4.65
N ASN A 45 -15.16 -5.21 5.37
CA ASN A 45 -14.31 -5.15 6.58
C ASN A 45 -14.96 -5.82 7.81
N ILE A 46 -16.18 -6.34 7.66
CA ILE A 46 -16.94 -6.96 8.77
C ILE A 46 -16.46 -8.38 8.97
N MET A 47 -16.17 -8.75 10.24
CA MET A 47 -15.81 -10.11 10.64
C MET A 47 -16.89 -11.11 10.21
N GLY A 48 -16.47 -12.28 9.76
CA GLY A 48 -17.35 -13.36 9.30
C GLY A 48 -17.87 -13.23 7.87
N LYS A 49 -17.59 -12.11 7.18
CA LYS A 49 -17.90 -11.99 5.75
C LYS A 49 -16.84 -12.73 4.91
N HIS A 50 -17.27 -13.19 3.76
CA HIS A 50 -16.40 -13.92 2.84
C HIS A 50 -15.16 -13.13 2.46
N SER A 51 -14.02 -13.79 2.46
CA SER A 51 -12.76 -13.27 1.99
C SER A 51 -11.92 -14.39 1.37
N PHE A 52 -11.03 -14.02 0.45
CA PHE A 52 -10.12 -14.96 -0.16
C PHE A 52 -8.77 -14.32 -0.47
N TYR A 53 -7.76 -15.17 -0.56
CA TYR A 53 -6.40 -14.74 -0.83
C TYR A 53 -5.81 -15.61 -1.94
N ARG A 54 -5.32 -14.98 -3.01
CA ARG A 54 -4.60 -15.68 -4.10
C ARG A 54 -3.11 -15.44 -3.96
N VAL A 55 -2.33 -16.49 -4.16
CA VAL A 55 -0.87 -16.46 -4.19
C VAL A 55 -0.40 -17.11 -5.49
N ARG A 56 0.02 -16.28 -6.43
CA ARG A 56 0.65 -16.74 -7.67
C ARG A 56 2.15 -16.90 -7.44
N VAL A 57 2.67 -18.04 -7.88
CA VAL A 57 4.09 -18.42 -7.78
C VAL A 57 4.62 -18.73 -9.17
N ASP A 58 5.81 -18.26 -9.49
CA ASP A 58 6.48 -18.52 -10.78
C ASP A 58 8.01 -18.50 -10.59
N ASP A 59 8.75 -19.07 -11.56
CA ASP A 59 10.20 -18.90 -11.69
C ASP A 59 10.55 -17.54 -12.31
N GLU A 60 9.64 -16.99 -13.14
CA GLU A 60 9.78 -15.74 -13.87
C GLU A 60 9.15 -14.57 -13.10
N ASP A 61 9.48 -13.35 -13.50
CA ASP A 61 8.94 -12.14 -12.88
C ASP A 61 7.42 -12.04 -13.05
N ILE A 62 6.72 -11.75 -11.95
CA ILE A 62 5.27 -11.66 -11.92
C ILE A 62 4.85 -10.21 -11.70
N ARG A 63 4.06 -9.67 -12.62
CA ARG A 63 3.57 -8.28 -12.56
C ARG A 63 2.06 -8.15 -12.35
N SER A 64 1.34 -9.28 -12.33
CA SER A 64 -0.10 -9.29 -12.15
C SER A 64 -0.59 -10.57 -11.48
N TYR A 65 -1.77 -10.52 -10.88
CA TYR A 65 -2.50 -11.73 -10.47
C TYR A 65 -3.19 -12.39 -11.67
N ARG A 66 -3.72 -13.59 -11.43
CA ARG A 66 -4.65 -14.27 -12.33
C ARG A 66 -6.01 -14.36 -11.64
N ASP A 67 -7.08 -14.28 -12.42
CA ASP A 67 -8.44 -14.49 -11.90
C ASP A 67 -8.71 -15.96 -11.60
N THR A 68 -7.91 -16.87 -12.18
CA THR A 68 -8.01 -18.31 -11.96
C THR A 68 -6.96 -18.83 -10.99
N ALA A 69 -7.26 -19.98 -10.36
CA ALA A 69 -6.35 -20.69 -9.46
C ALA A 69 -6.21 -22.17 -9.85
N ASP A 70 -5.11 -22.79 -9.42
CA ASP A 70 -4.80 -24.20 -9.66
C ASP A 70 -5.08 -25.06 -8.43
N ILE A 71 -5.07 -24.45 -7.24
CA ILE A 71 -5.45 -25.05 -5.95
C ILE A 71 -6.37 -24.10 -5.22
N LEU A 72 -7.52 -24.60 -4.78
CA LEU A 72 -8.43 -23.93 -3.86
C LEU A 72 -8.42 -24.65 -2.51
N VAL A 73 -8.28 -23.88 -1.44
CA VAL A 73 -8.55 -24.31 -0.06
C VAL A 73 -9.83 -23.63 0.40
N ALA A 74 -10.86 -24.40 0.64
CA ALA A 74 -12.15 -23.92 1.13
C ALA A 74 -12.29 -24.20 2.63
N LEU A 75 -12.44 -23.14 3.44
CA LEU A 75 -12.64 -23.24 4.88
C LEU A 75 -14.12 -23.30 5.26
N ASP A 76 -15.00 -22.95 4.32
CA ASP A 76 -16.46 -22.98 4.47
C ASP A 76 -17.15 -23.36 3.15
N ASP A 77 -18.47 -23.56 3.22
CA ASP A 77 -19.34 -23.88 2.08
C ASP A 77 -19.49 -22.68 1.12
N GLU A 78 -19.50 -21.48 1.67
CA GLU A 78 -19.59 -20.22 0.91
C GLU A 78 -18.44 -20.08 -0.09
N THR A 79 -17.24 -20.54 0.27
CA THR A 79 -16.07 -20.57 -0.63
C THR A 79 -16.30 -21.50 -1.83
N LEU A 80 -17.01 -22.61 -1.66
CA LEU A 80 -17.28 -23.58 -2.73
C LEU A 80 -18.43 -23.12 -3.63
N THR A 81 -19.56 -22.77 -3.03
CA THR A 81 -20.85 -22.63 -3.71
C THR A 81 -21.43 -21.22 -3.71
N GLY A 82 -20.77 -20.29 -3.01
CA GLY A 82 -21.24 -18.91 -2.88
C GLY A 82 -22.33 -18.72 -1.83
N ASP A 83 -22.87 -17.51 -1.78
CA ASP A 83 -23.87 -17.11 -0.78
C ASP A 83 -25.33 -17.21 -1.25
N GLY A 84 -25.58 -17.86 -2.38
CA GLY A 84 -26.91 -17.99 -2.99
C GLY A 84 -27.92 -18.74 -2.13
N HIS A 85 -27.45 -19.63 -1.24
CA HIS A 85 -28.31 -20.37 -0.30
C HIS A 85 -28.73 -19.53 0.91
N HIS A 86 -27.99 -18.45 1.19
CA HIS A 86 -28.18 -17.62 2.38
C HIS A 86 -28.77 -16.25 2.09
N ARG A 87 -28.91 -15.85 0.81
CA ARG A 87 -29.34 -14.52 0.40
C ARG A 87 -30.32 -14.51 -0.77
N ARG A 88 -31.31 -13.63 -0.65
CA ARG A 88 -32.24 -13.35 -1.77
C ARG A 88 -31.51 -12.80 -3.02
N TRP A 89 -30.43 -12.04 -2.79
CA TRP A 89 -29.57 -11.48 -3.84
C TRP A 89 -28.13 -11.95 -3.56
N PRO A 90 -27.69 -12.99 -4.25
CA PRO A 90 -26.31 -13.49 -4.09
C PRO A 90 -25.30 -12.41 -4.43
N THR A 91 -24.23 -12.34 -3.65
CA THR A 91 -23.13 -11.41 -3.88
C THR A 91 -21.95 -12.10 -4.55
N HIS A 92 -21.87 -13.42 -4.48
CA HIS A 92 -20.89 -14.23 -5.21
C HIS A 92 -21.39 -15.68 -5.38
N PHE A 93 -20.77 -16.41 -6.31
CA PHE A 93 -21.17 -17.76 -6.73
C PHE A 93 -20.16 -18.83 -6.30
N GLY A 94 -19.35 -18.56 -5.28
CA GLY A 94 -18.23 -19.41 -4.89
C GLY A 94 -17.07 -19.33 -5.88
N HIS A 95 -16.05 -20.16 -5.65
CA HIS A 95 -14.80 -20.07 -6.41
C HIS A 95 -14.51 -21.31 -7.28
N LEU A 96 -15.40 -22.30 -7.33
CA LEU A 96 -15.16 -23.49 -8.17
C LEU A 96 -15.02 -23.16 -9.65
N HIS A 97 -15.73 -22.15 -10.14
CA HIS A 97 -15.66 -21.70 -11.53
C HIS A 97 -14.34 -21.00 -11.87
N GLU A 98 -13.59 -20.52 -10.86
CA GLU A 98 -12.28 -19.88 -11.02
C GLU A 98 -11.12 -20.88 -11.02
N ILE A 99 -11.38 -22.18 -10.79
CA ILE A 99 -10.33 -23.18 -10.76
C ILE A 99 -10.05 -23.70 -12.16
N ASN A 100 -8.77 -23.70 -12.54
CA ASN A 100 -8.32 -24.23 -13.83
C ASN A 100 -8.62 -25.73 -13.99
N ASP A 101 -8.79 -26.17 -15.22
CA ASP A 101 -9.05 -27.58 -15.55
C ASP A 101 -7.96 -28.50 -14.96
N GLY A 102 -8.39 -29.54 -14.29
CA GLY A 102 -7.52 -30.47 -13.58
C GLY A 102 -6.98 -29.95 -12.24
N GLY A 103 -7.44 -28.79 -11.79
CA GLY A 103 -7.05 -28.19 -10.51
C GLY A 103 -7.53 -28.97 -9.29
N GLY A 104 -6.97 -28.66 -8.13
CA GLY A 104 -7.25 -29.29 -6.85
C GLY A 104 -8.14 -28.45 -5.94
N VAL A 105 -9.14 -29.06 -5.33
CA VAL A 105 -10.02 -28.42 -4.34
C VAL A 105 -9.89 -29.17 -3.02
N ILE A 106 -9.31 -28.50 -2.03
CA ILE A 106 -9.18 -29.02 -0.66
C ILE A 106 -10.26 -28.35 0.18
N TYR A 107 -11.06 -29.16 0.88
CA TYR A 107 -12.12 -28.66 1.72
C TYR A 107 -12.28 -29.48 3.00
N ASP A 108 -12.86 -28.87 4.04
CA ASP A 108 -13.15 -29.58 5.28
C ASP A 108 -14.21 -30.65 5.03
N SER A 109 -13.94 -31.90 5.41
CA SER A 109 -14.87 -33.01 5.25
C SER A 109 -16.16 -32.85 6.05
N GLU A 110 -16.22 -31.92 7.00
CA GLU A 110 -17.44 -31.57 7.73
C GLU A 110 -18.40 -30.66 6.93
N ILE A 111 -17.94 -30.09 5.80
CA ILE A 111 -18.80 -29.30 4.90
C ILE A 111 -19.71 -30.24 4.11
N GLU A 112 -21.01 -30.00 4.17
CA GLU A 112 -22.00 -30.73 3.37
C GLU A 112 -21.89 -30.34 1.90
N PHE A 113 -20.98 -31.00 1.17
CA PHE A 113 -20.71 -30.74 -0.23
C PHE A 113 -20.55 -32.05 -1.00
N ASP A 114 -21.32 -32.21 -2.10
CA ASP A 114 -21.16 -33.32 -3.03
C ASP A 114 -20.41 -32.88 -4.30
N PRO A 115 -19.16 -33.31 -4.50
CA PRO A 115 -18.39 -32.99 -5.71
C PRO A 115 -19.10 -33.30 -7.03
N LYS A 116 -19.99 -34.29 -7.07
CA LYS A 116 -20.74 -34.66 -8.29
C LYS A 116 -21.76 -33.59 -8.69
N GLN A 117 -22.21 -32.78 -7.73
CA GLN A 117 -23.17 -31.70 -7.98
C GLN A 117 -22.49 -30.37 -8.35
N SER A 118 -21.16 -30.32 -8.30
CA SER A 118 -20.39 -29.12 -8.65
C SER A 118 -20.45 -28.73 -10.13
N GLY A 119 -20.84 -29.65 -11.01
CA GLY A 119 -20.76 -29.49 -12.46
C GLY A 119 -19.34 -29.49 -13.02
N ARG A 120 -18.31 -29.74 -12.19
CA ARG A 120 -16.87 -29.70 -12.55
C ARG A 120 -16.22 -31.06 -12.36
N SER A 121 -16.51 -31.99 -13.28
CA SER A 121 -15.96 -33.34 -13.28
C SER A 121 -14.45 -33.40 -13.62
N ASP A 122 -13.90 -32.33 -14.10
CA ASP A 122 -12.48 -32.12 -14.40
C ASP A 122 -11.63 -31.83 -13.17
N LEU A 123 -12.24 -31.39 -12.06
CA LEU A 123 -11.53 -31.01 -10.82
C LEU A 123 -11.25 -32.24 -9.93
N ARG A 124 -10.19 -32.12 -9.13
CA ARG A 124 -9.81 -33.11 -8.13
C ARG A 124 -10.20 -32.63 -6.75
N PHE A 125 -11.11 -33.32 -6.10
CA PHE A 125 -11.64 -32.96 -4.79
C PHE A 125 -10.97 -33.78 -3.69
N TYR A 126 -10.51 -33.10 -2.63
CA TYR A 126 -9.84 -33.68 -1.48
C TYR A 126 -10.57 -33.26 -0.22
N ALA A 127 -11.45 -34.14 0.29
CA ALA A 127 -12.10 -33.97 1.59
C ALA A 127 -11.09 -34.29 2.70
N VAL A 128 -10.73 -33.32 3.51
CA VAL A 128 -9.76 -33.46 4.57
C VAL A 128 -10.43 -33.21 5.92
N PRO A 129 -10.29 -34.10 6.92
CA PRO A 129 -10.94 -33.96 8.22
C PRO A 129 -10.22 -32.93 9.10
N PHE A 130 -10.49 -31.63 8.90
CA PHE A 130 -9.72 -30.55 9.50
C PHE A 130 -9.75 -30.59 11.03
N MET A 131 -10.92 -30.77 11.63
CA MET A 131 -11.06 -30.79 13.09
C MET A 131 -10.45 -32.04 13.73
N GLU A 132 -10.50 -33.19 13.06
CA GLU A 132 -9.83 -34.41 13.55
C GLU A 132 -8.30 -34.26 13.54
N ILE A 133 -7.75 -33.66 12.48
CA ILE A 133 -6.32 -33.36 12.38
C ILE A 133 -5.87 -32.39 13.48
N ILE A 134 -6.66 -31.34 13.74
CA ILE A 134 -6.39 -30.40 14.82
C ILE A 134 -6.42 -31.13 16.16
N LYS A 135 -7.43 -31.98 16.41
CA LYS A 135 -7.55 -32.77 17.63
C LYS A 135 -6.32 -33.65 17.84
N LYS A 136 -5.90 -34.40 16.80
CA LYS A 136 -4.67 -35.22 16.85
C LYS A 136 -3.42 -34.39 17.14
N ALA A 137 -3.28 -33.20 16.56
CA ALA A 137 -2.17 -32.31 16.84
C ALA A 137 -2.13 -31.85 18.31
N LEU A 138 -3.27 -31.73 18.95
CA LEU A 138 -3.44 -31.31 20.33
C LEU A 138 -3.30 -32.46 21.34
N GLU A 139 -3.50 -33.73 20.93
CA GLU A 139 -3.42 -34.91 21.81
C GLU A 139 -2.07 -35.01 22.51
N GLU A 140 -0.98 -34.81 21.78
CA GLU A 140 0.38 -34.94 22.33
C GLU A 140 0.74 -33.86 23.38
N VAL A 141 -0.02 -32.76 23.43
CA VAL A 141 0.12 -31.72 24.47
C VAL A 141 -1.01 -31.76 25.49
N GLY A 142 -1.85 -32.82 25.48
CA GLY A 142 -2.96 -32.99 26.41
C GLY A 142 -4.11 -31.98 26.28
N LYS A 143 -4.29 -31.37 25.10
CA LYS A 143 -5.29 -30.32 24.84
C LYS A 143 -6.39 -30.74 23.88
N ALA A 144 -6.54 -32.02 23.56
CA ALA A 144 -7.51 -32.52 22.57
C ALA A 144 -8.96 -32.05 22.80
N GLU A 145 -9.41 -32.02 24.07
CA GLU A 145 -10.75 -31.55 24.46
C GLU A 145 -10.98 -30.06 24.17
N GLN A 146 -9.91 -29.31 23.91
CA GLN A 146 -9.98 -27.88 23.60
C GLN A 146 -9.94 -27.59 22.09
N ALA A 147 -10.04 -28.60 21.22
CA ALA A 147 -9.87 -28.46 19.76
C ALA A 147 -10.69 -27.30 19.16
N ARG A 148 -11.91 -27.06 19.62
CA ARG A 148 -12.76 -25.92 19.16
C ARG A 148 -12.14 -24.55 19.41
N ARG A 149 -11.28 -24.38 20.44
CA ARG A 149 -10.56 -23.11 20.69
C ARG A 149 -9.44 -22.86 19.68
N TYR A 150 -9.04 -23.91 18.97
CA TYR A 150 -7.98 -23.90 17.96
C TYR A 150 -8.54 -24.02 16.54
N GLU A 151 -9.83 -23.80 16.34
CA GLU A 151 -10.51 -23.91 15.04
C GLU A 151 -9.85 -23.02 13.96
N VAL A 152 -9.30 -21.88 14.36
CA VAL A 152 -8.52 -21.01 13.45
C VAL A 152 -7.37 -21.76 12.75
N MET A 153 -6.86 -22.87 13.31
CA MET A 153 -5.82 -23.70 12.69
C MET A 153 -6.31 -24.44 11.42
N LYS A 154 -7.61 -24.44 11.09
CA LYS A 154 -8.14 -25.00 9.84
C LYS A 154 -7.41 -24.42 8.63
N ASN A 155 -7.07 -23.12 8.67
CA ASN A 155 -6.27 -22.49 7.60
C ASN A 155 -4.88 -23.13 7.43
N THR A 156 -4.23 -23.51 8.51
CA THR A 156 -2.90 -24.15 8.50
C THR A 156 -2.99 -25.62 8.07
N VAL A 157 -4.08 -26.31 8.42
CA VAL A 157 -4.38 -27.66 7.92
C VAL A 157 -4.55 -27.64 6.40
N GLY A 158 -5.36 -26.72 5.88
CA GLY A 158 -5.55 -26.52 4.43
C GLY A 158 -4.24 -26.19 3.71
N LEU A 159 -3.39 -25.37 4.30
CA LEU A 159 -2.05 -25.09 3.78
C LEU A 159 -1.21 -26.38 3.72
N GLY A 160 -1.14 -27.16 4.81
CA GLY A 160 -0.39 -28.43 4.85
C GLY A 160 -0.84 -29.43 3.78
N ALA A 161 -2.15 -29.56 3.60
CA ALA A 161 -2.74 -30.38 2.54
C ALA A 161 -2.32 -29.90 1.13
N SER A 162 -2.29 -28.59 0.89
CA SER A 162 -1.87 -28.00 -0.37
C SER A 162 -0.40 -28.30 -0.73
N LEU A 163 0.47 -28.29 0.27
CA LEU A 163 1.91 -28.60 0.07
C LEU A 163 2.12 -30.04 -0.40
N ALA A 164 1.29 -30.97 0.08
CA ALA A 164 1.34 -32.36 -0.36
C ALA A 164 0.94 -32.50 -1.84
N LEU A 165 -0.09 -31.76 -2.29
CA LEU A 165 -0.53 -31.78 -3.70
C LEU A 165 0.55 -31.28 -4.64
N CYS A 166 1.20 -30.14 -4.31
CA CYS A 166 2.22 -29.57 -5.19
C CYS A 166 3.65 -30.11 -4.92
N ASP A 167 3.79 -31.17 -4.12
CA ASP A 167 5.06 -31.79 -3.73
C ASP A 167 6.10 -30.76 -3.27
N TYR A 168 5.65 -29.76 -2.49
CA TYR A 168 6.53 -28.70 -1.97
C TYR A 168 7.21 -29.14 -0.68
N PRO A 169 8.52 -28.83 -0.47
CA PRO A 169 9.24 -29.24 0.73
C PRO A 169 8.62 -28.64 2.00
N PHE A 170 8.04 -29.50 2.84
CA PHE A 170 7.29 -29.12 4.03
C PHE A 170 8.12 -28.25 5.01
N ASP A 171 9.39 -28.60 5.21
CA ASP A 171 10.23 -27.94 6.22
C ASP A 171 10.47 -26.46 5.95
N LEU A 172 10.47 -26.04 4.67
CA LEU A 172 10.56 -24.64 4.28
C LEU A 172 9.36 -23.81 4.82
N VAL A 173 8.18 -24.42 4.86
CA VAL A 173 6.96 -23.79 5.36
C VAL A 173 6.91 -23.87 6.88
N ALA A 174 7.31 -24.98 7.47
CA ALA A 174 7.39 -25.19 8.92
C ALA A 174 8.25 -24.09 9.59
N ASP A 175 9.40 -23.75 9.01
CA ASP A 175 10.29 -22.71 9.51
C ASP A 175 9.65 -21.31 9.44
N VAL A 176 8.84 -21.05 8.43
CA VAL A 176 8.08 -19.77 8.34
C VAL A 176 6.99 -19.73 9.39
N ILE A 177 6.25 -20.83 9.61
CA ILE A 177 5.23 -20.91 10.66
C ILE A 177 5.86 -20.65 12.03
N ARG A 178 6.96 -21.33 12.39
CA ARG A 178 7.69 -21.09 13.64
C ARG A 178 8.11 -19.63 13.79
N GLY A 179 8.55 -19.04 12.69
CA GLY A 179 8.98 -17.63 12.66
C GLY A 179 7.89 -16.62 12.96
N GLN A 180 6.61 -16.95 12.74
CA GLN A 180 5.46 -16.09 13.08
C GLN A 180 5.14 -16.12 14.59
N PHE A 181 5.46 -17.21 15.28
CA PHE A 181 5.12 -17.42 16.69
C PHE A 181 6.38 -17.45 17.55
N LYS A 182 6.81 -16.27 18.02
CA LYS A 182 8.02 -16.14 18.85
C LYS A 182 7.70 -15.94 20.33
N GLY A 183 8.66 -16.26 21.19
CA GLY A 183 8.57 -16.06 22.64
C GLY A 183 7.44 -16.88 23.26
N LYS A 184 6.54 -16.24 24.00
CA LYS A 184 5.43 -16.91 24.70
C LYS A 184 4.45 -17.65 23.78
N ARG A 185 4.49 -17.41 22.46
CA ARG A 185 3.62 -18.07 21.48
C ARG A 185 4.29 -19.21 20.71
N SER A 186 5.52 -19.59 21.04
CA SER A 186 6.27 -20.65 20.33
C SER A 186 5.55 -22.01 20.36
N GLU A 187 4.88 -22.36 21.45
CA GLU A 187 4.05 -23.57 21.55
C GLU A 187 2.94 -23.59 20.50
N VAL A 188 2.26 -22.46 20.29
CA VAL A 188 1.21 -22.33 19.25
C VAL A 188 1.82 -22.52 17.86
N GLY A 189 3.04 -22.06 17.63
CA GLY A 189 3.77 -22.28 16.39
C GLY A 189 4.01 -23.77 16.12
N GLU A 190 4.47 -24.52 17.11
CA GLU A 190 4.71 -25.97 16.98
C GLU A 190 3.41 -26.75 16.77
N LEU A 191 2.31 -26.34 17.41
CA LEU A 191 0.99 -26.94 17.16
C LEU A 191 0.52 -26.72 15.72
N ASN A 192 0.71 -25.52 15.18
CA ASN A 192 0.40 -25.24 13.77
C ASN A 192 1.27 -26.07 12.81
N VAL A 193 2.57 -26.18 13.07
CA VAL A 193 3.49 -27.02 12.28
C VAL A 193 3.03 -28.48 12.30
N ARG A 194 2.65 -29.00 13.46
CA ARG A 194 2.16 -30.37 13.61
C ARG A 194 0.85 -30.61 12.85
N ALA A 195 -0.12 -29.73 13.00
CA ALA A 195 -1.39 -29.83 12.28
C ALA A 195 -1.18 -29.80 10.75
N ALA A 196 -0.32 -28.88 10.26
CA ALA A 196 0.04 -28.85 8.85
C ALA A 196 0.75 -30.13 8.38
N ARG A 197 1.63 -30.73 9.20
CA ARG A 197 2.32 -31.97 8.87
C ARG A 197 1.35 -33.15 8.78
N LEU A 198 0.46 -33.28 9.73
CA LEU A 198 -0.56 -34.33 9.72
C LEU A 198 -1.46 -34.22 8.46
N ALA A 199 -1.83 -33.01 8.08
CA ALA A 199 -2.59 -32.77 6.86
C ALA A 199 -1.79 -33.11 5.59
N PHE A 200 -0.51 -32.75 5.57
CA PHE A 200 0.42 -33.07 4.49
C PHE A 200 0.53 -34.60 4.31
N GLU A 201 0.72 -35.34 5.38
CA GLU A 201 0.82 -36.79 5.38
C GLU A 201 -0.49 -37.45 4.97
N HIS A 202 -1.62 -36.92 5.47
CA HIS A 202 -2.94 -37.40 5.09
C HIS A 202 -3.17 -37.30 3.59
N VAL A 203 -2.94 -36.15 2.98
CA VAL A 203 -3.17 -35.95 1.53
C VAL A 203 -2.15 -36.74 0.69
N LYS A 204 -0.91 -36.85 1.13
CA LYS A 204 0.13 -37.58 0.41
C LYS A 204 -0.19 -39.08 0.26
N GLN A 205 -1.05 -39.66 1.10
CA GLN A 205 -1.51 -41.03 1.03
C GLN A 205 -2.59 -41.26 -0.06
N HIS A 206 -3.25 -40.21 -0.54
CA HIS A 206 -4.25 -40.28 -1.58
C HIS A 206 -3.58 -40.57 -2.95
N GLU A 207 -4.01 -41.59 -3.65
CA GLU A 207 -3.45 -41.96 -4.95
C GLU A 207 -3.59 -40.81 -5.97
N ASN A 208 -4.74 -40.15 -5.99
CA ASN A 208 -5.01 -38.99 -6.86
C ASN A 208 -4.09 -37.80 -6.64
N ALA A 209 -3.45 -37.68 -5.46
CA ALA A 209 -2.50 -36.60 -5.18
C ALA A 209 -1.19 -36.75 -5.97
N LYS A 210 -0.80 -38.00 -6.29
CA LYS A 210 0.41 -38.31 -7.08
C LYS A 210 0.30 -37.88 -8.54
N GLU A 211 -0.91 -37.75 -9.04
CA GLU A 211 -1.21 -37.38 -10.43
C GLU A 211 -1.52 -35.88 -10.58
N PHE A 212 -1.34 -35.08 -9.52
CA PHE A 212 -1.61 -33.64 -9.57
C PHE A 212 -0.67 -32.96 -10.59
N PRO A 213 -1.21 -32.14 -11.52
CA PRO A 213 -0.43 -31.67 -12.67
C PRO A 213 0.60 -30.58 -12.34
N TYR A 214 0.56 -29.98 -11.14
CA TYR A 214 1.43 -28.89 -10.74
C TYR A 214 2.40 -29.30 -9.65
N THR A 215 3.66 -28.83 -9.72
CA THR A 215 4.67 -29.08 -8.69
C THR A 215 5.47 -27.83 -8.40
N LEU A 216 5.82 -27.62 -7.14
CA LEU A 216 6.69 -26.54 -6.69
C LEU A 216 8.02 -27.11 -6.18
N LYS A 217 9.12 -26.51 -6.63
CA LYS A 217 10.46 -26.84 -6.18
C LYS A 217 11.21 -25.54 -5.86
N PRO A 218 12.17 -25.56 -4.93
CA PRO A 218 13.02 -24.41 -4.69
C PRO A 218 13.63 -23.88 -5.99
N GLY A 219 13.60 -22.57 -6.14
CA GLY A 219 14.20 -21.85 -7.26
C GLY A 219 15.66 -21.46 -6.99
N PRO A 220 16.27 -20.67 -7.87
CA PRO A 220 17.60 -20.12 -7.66
C PRO A 220 17.63 -19.15 -6.46
N ASP A 221 18.84 -18.77 -6.01
CA ASP A 221 19.07 -17.95 -4.82
C ASP A 221 18.21 -16.67 -4.76
N SER A 222 17.56 -16.45 -3.62
CA SER A 222 16.64 -15.35 -3.37
C SER A 222 17.29 -14.11 -2.72
N LYS A 223 18.60 -14.12 -2.47
CA LYS A 223 19.29 -13.06 -1.68
C LYS A 223 19.18 -11.66 -2.27
N ALA A 224 18.96 -11.55 -3.58
CA ALA A 224 18.79 -10.28 -4.28
C ALA A 224 17.36 -9.74 -4.27
N ARG A 225 16.42 -10.39 -3.55
CA ARG A 225 15.00 -10.05 -3.57
C ARG A 225 14.46 -9.77 -2.17
N ILE A 226 13.43 -8.96 -2.13
CA ILE A 226 12.59 -8.75 -0.95
C ILE A 226 11.15 -9.11 -1.29
N LEU A 227 10.41 -9.51 -0.29
CA LEU A 227 8.96 -9.71 -0.36
C LEU A 227 8.32 -8.62 0.50
N ALA A 228 7.55 -7.73 -0.13
CA ALA A 228 6.99 -6.54 0.52
C ALA A 228 5.57 -6.26 0.04
N LYS A 229 4.81 -5.55 0.88
CA LYS A 229 3.50 -5.00 0.53
C LYS A 229 3.65 -3.62 -0.11
N GLY A 230 2.69 -3.25 -0.96
CA GLY A 230 2.74 -1.98 -1.65
C GLY A 230 2.78 -0.77 -0.71
N TYR A 231 1.94 -0.76 0.33
CA TYR A 231 1.97 0.30 1.32
C TYR A 231 3.29 0.37 2.11
N GLU A 232 3.97 -0.76 2.32
CA GLU A 232 5.30 -0.77 2.95
C GLU A 232 6.34 -0.09 2.05
N ILE A 233 6.28 -0.35 0.75
CA ILE A 233 7.17 0.29 -0.24
C ILE A 233 6.92 1.79 -0.32
N ALA A 234 5.66 2.22 -0.33
CA ALA A 234 5.30 3.64 -0.29
C ALA A 234 5.84 4.33 0.97
N ALA A 235 5.66 3.72 2.13
CA ALA A 235 6.19 4.21 3.39
C ALA A 235 7.73 4.28 3.39
N ILE A 236 8.41 3.24 2.90
CA ILE A 236 9.88 3.22 2.79
C ILE A 236 10.38 4.31 1.85
N ALA A 237 9.69 4.55 0.73
CA ALA A 237 10.02 5.63 -0.20
C ALA A 237 9.96 7.01 0.47
N LYS A 238 8.90 7.27 1.25
CA LYS A 238 8.74 8.50 2.04
C LYS A 238 9.90 8.68 3.04
N LEU A 239 10.22 7.64 3.81
CA LEU A 239 11.33 7.67 4.76
C LEU A 239 12.67 7.94 4.07
N LYS A 240 12.93 7.30 2.95
CA LYS A 240 14.16 7.49 2.17
C LYS A 240 14.24 8.85 1.51
N ALA A 241 13.11 9.41 1.10
CA ALA A 241 13.02 10.80 0.63
C ALA A 241 13.22 11.83 1.74
N GLY A 242 13.35 11.43 3.01
CA GLY A 242 13.53 12.33 4.14
C GLY A 242 12.23 12.95 4.65
N CYS A 243 11.09 12.31 4.42
CA CYS A 243 9.83 12.68 5.06
C CYS A 243 10.00 12.61 6.58
N SER A 244 9.71 13.69 7.28
CA SER A 244 9.81 13.77 8.73
C SER A 244 8.49 14.17 9.41
N PHE A 245 7.44 14.39 8.62
CA PHE A 245 6.09 14.65 9.11
C PHE A 245 5.04 14.02 8.21
N GLN A 246 4.19 13.17 8.78
CA GLN A 246 3.07 12.54 8.10
C GLN A 246 1.78 12.88 8.83
N THR A 247 0.80 13.40 8.11
CA THR A 247 -0.56 13.56 8.61
C THR A 247 -1.49 12.57 7.94
N TYR A 248 -2.54 12.13 8.63
CA TYR A 248 -3.57 11.30 8.02
C TYR A 248 -4.86 11.28 8.84
N TYR A 249 -5.97 10.96 8.18
CA TYR A 249 -7.20 10.48 8.78
C TYR A 249 -7.45 9.04 8.31
N PRO A 250 -7.88 8.12 9.19
CA PRO A 250 -8.01 6.71 8.83
C PRO A 250 -9.07 6.47 7.75
N ILE A 251 -8.64 5.97 6.59
CA ILE A 251 -9.52 5.59 5.49
C ILE A 251 -8.90 4.42 4.72
N SER A 252 -9.71 3.39 4.37
CA SER A 252 -9.24 2.27 3.55
C SER A 252 -9.05 2.70 2.09
N PRO A 253 -7.93 2.30 1.43
CA PRO A 253 -6.82 1.46 1.91
C PRO A 253 -5.60 2.24 2.43
N ALA A 254 -5.67 3.57 2.57
CA ALA A 254 -4.54 4.45 2.91
C ALA A 254 -4.00 4.27 4.34
N THR A 255 -4.84 3.78 5.27
CA THR A 255 -4.49 3.66 6.70
C THR A 255 -3.27 2.79 6.94
N ASP A 256 -3.10 1.70 6.18
CA ASP A 256 -2.02 0.73 6.41
C ASP A 256 -0.63 1.34 6.25
N GLU A 257 -0.47 2.26 5.31
CA GLU A 257 0.77 3.03 5.10
C GLU A 257 1.10 3.88 6.33
N SER A 258 0.12 4.66 6.81
CA SER A 258 0.32 5.57 7.93
C SER A 258 0.59 4.79 9.24
N VAL A 259 -0.10 3.68 9.47
CA VAL A 259 0.14 2.79 10.61
C VAL A 259 1.53 2.14 10.54
N PHE A 260 2.02 1.80 9.34
CA PHE A 260 3.39 1.32 9.17
C PHE A 260 4.39 2.41 9.57
N LEU A 261 4.21 3.64 9.11
CA LEU A 261 5.05 4.78 9.47
C LEU A 261 5.02 5.08 10.98
N GLU A 262 3.85 5.02 11.61
CA GLU A 262 3.67 5.20 13.06
C GLU A 262 4.54 4.22 13.89
N ARG A 263 4.58 2.95 13.47
CA ARG A 263 5.39 1.92 14.15
C ARG A 263 6.89 2.23 14.10
N HIS A 264 7.33 2.94 13.06
CA HIS A 264 8.72 3.25 12.80
C HIS A 264 9.12 4.70 13.09
N GLN A 265 8.20 5.53 13.59
CA GLN A 265 8.44 6.96 13.76
C GLN A 265 9.65 7.30 14.66
N ARG A 266 9.91 6.50 15.69
CA ARG A 266 11.05 6.70 16.59
C ARG A 266 12.37 6.38 15.94
N ASP A 267 12.40 5.36 15.09
CA ASP A 267 13.62 4.88 14.44
C ASP A 267 14.12 5.83 13.34
N TYR A 268 13.19 6.61 12.75
CA TYR A 268 13.46 7.45 11.59
C TYR A 268 13.26 8.95 11.83
N ASN A 269 13.13 9.38 13.09
CA ASN A 269 12.87 10.79 13.43
C ASN A 269 11.69 11.36 12.64
N LEU A 270 10.62 10.61 12.56
CA LEU A 270 9.37 10.94 11.90
C LEU A 270 8.30 11.22 12.94
N LEU A 271 7.49 12.24 12.73
CA LEU A 271 6.27 12.49 13.48
C LEU A 271 5.08 12.09 12.61
N VAL A 272 4.26 11.17 13.10
CA VAL A 272 3.00 10.78 12.46
C VAL A 272 1.84 11.28 13.31
N VAL A 273 0.91 12.01 12.70
CA VAL A 273 -0.24 12.61 13.38
C VAL A 273 -1.53 12.10 12.74
N GLN A 274 -2.31 11.35 13.51
CA GLN A 274 -3.70 11.07 13.16
C GLN A 274 -4.53 12.31 13.51
N CYS A 275 -5.14 12.91 12.49
CA CYS A 275 -5.93 14.13 12.60
C CYS A 275 -7.41 13.82 12.87
N GLU A 276 -8.19 14.86 13.18
CA GLU A 276 -9.64 14.79 13.39
C GLU A 276 -10.39 14.40 12.09
N ASP A 277 -9.91 14.94 10.96
CA ASP A 277 -10.45 14.71 9.62
C ASP A 277 -9.39 14.98 8.54
N GLU A 278 -9.78 14.87 7.28
CA GLU A 278 -8.90 15.11 6.13
C GLU A 278 -8.61 16.60 5.93
N ILE A 279 -9.53 17.50 6.31
CA ILE A 279 -9.33 18.95 6.23
C ILE A 279 -8.19 19.34 7.19
N SER A 280 -8.21 18.84 8.40
CA SER A 280 -7.13 19.02 9.39
C SER A 280 -5.82 18.44 8.88
N SER A 281 -5.88 17.26 8.26
CA SER A 281 -4.69 16.58 7.74
C SER A 281 -3.97 17.41 6.68
N ILE A 282 -4.69 17.90 5.68
CA ILE A 282 -4.06 18.67 4.59
C ILE A 282 -3.54 20.01 5.08
N ASN A 283 -4.30 20.74 5.89
CA ASN A 283 -3.88 22.06 6.37
C ASN A 283 -2.69 21.99 7.34
N MET A 284 -2.63 20.99 8.21
CA MET A 284 -1.47 20.74 9.06
C MET A 284 -0.23 20.39 8.22
N ALA A 285 -0.40 19.60 7.14
CA ALA A 285 0.68 19.29 6.21
C ALA A 285 1.20 20.53 5.49
N VAL A 286 0.32 21.41 5.00
CA VAL A 286 0.70 22.68 4.35
C VAL A 286 1.47 23.57 5.32
N GLY A 287 0.98 23.73 6.56
CA GLY A 287 1.68 24.49 7.59
C GLY A 287 3.10 23.94 7.85
N ALA A 288 3.25 22.63 7.96
CA ALA A 288 4.55 21.98 8.15
C ALA A 288 5.49 22.20 6.94
N ALA A 289 4.95 22.17 5.71
CA ALA A 289 5.74 22.45 4.49
C ALA A 289 6.34 23.85 4.53
N HIS A 290 5.56 24.88 4.90
CA HIS A 290 6.07 26.24 5.07
C HIS A 290 7.18 26.36 6.12
N MET A 291 7.16 25.50 7.14
CA MET A 291 8.25 25.42 8.13
C MET A 291 9.53 24.73 7.59
N GLY A 292 9.53 24.33 6.34
CA GLY A 292 10.67 23.66 5.68
C GLY A 292 10.81 22.20 6.00
N VAL A 293 9.72 21.55 6.42
CA VAL A 293 9.65 20.11 6.70
C VAL A 293 9.20 19.35 5.45
N ARG A 294 9.84 18.24 5.13
CA ARG A 294 9.33 17.30 4.12
C ARG A 294 8.12 16.56 4.69
N VAL A 295 6.97 16.83 4.14
CA VAL A 295 5.70 16.38 4.67
C VAL A 295 4.91 15.60 3.64
N ALA A 296 4.18 14.61 4.11
CA ALA A 296 3.24 13.86 3.31
C ALA A 296 1.90 13.68 4.03
N THR A 297 0.89 13.37 3.23
CA THR A 297 -0.38 12.83 3.70
C THR A 297 -0.81 11.67 2.80
N ALA A 298 -1.75 10.85 3.28
CA ALA A 298 -2.32 9.75 2.52
C ALA A 298 -3.82 9.67 2.75
N THR A 299 -4.57 9.48 1.68
CA THR A 299 -6.03 9.38 1.73
C THR A 299 -6.58 8.52 0.60
N SER A 300 -7.89 8.43 0.48
CA SER A 300 -8.62 7.82 -0.64
C SER A 300 -9.57 8.85 -1.26
N GLY A 301 -10.26 8.52 -2.34
CA GLY A 301 -11.14 9.45 -3.07
C GLY A 301 -12.07 10.29 -2.20
N PRO A 302 -12.83 9.71 -1.22
CA PRO A 302 -13.69 10.51 -0.35
C PRO A 302 -12.95 11.54 0.49
N GLY A 303 -11.79 11.17 1.05
CA GLY A 303 -10.98 12.10 1.83
C GLY A 303 -10.27 13.14 0.96
N PHE A 304 -9.87 12.75 -0.25
CA PHE A 304 -9.32 13.69 -1.23
C PHE A 304 -10.32 14.81 -1.55
N ALA A 305 -11.60 14.49 -1.65
CA ALA A 305 -12.65 15.48 -1.86
C ALA A 305 -12.75 16.52 -0.74
N LEU A 306 -12.35 16.18 0.49
CA LEU A 306 -12.28 17.12 1.62
C LEU A 306 -10.97 17.92 1.67
N MET A 307 -9.94 17.49 0.94
CA MET A 307 -8.62 18.13 0.93
C MET A 307 -8.45 19.18 -0.18
N VAL A 308 -9.37 19.28 -1.12
CA VAL A 308 -9.17 20.04 -2.36
C VAL A 308 -8.90 21.53 -2.13
N GLU A 309 -9.58 22.15 -1.20
CA GLU A 309 -9.33 23.56 -0.82
C GLU A 309 -7.91 23.75 -0.25
N GLY A 310 -7.49 22.83 0.62
CA GLY A 310 -6.13 22.84 1.16
C GLY A 310 -5.05 22.61 0.11
N ILE A 311 -5.35 21.85 -0.96
CA ILE A 311 -4.44 21.65 -2.11
C ILE A 311 -4.31 22.95 -2.91
N GLY A 312 -5.43 23.63 -3.19
CA GLY A 312 -5.44 24.96 -3.82
C GLY A 312 -4.65 25.99 -2.99
N PHE A 313 -4.87 25.99 -1.67
CA PHE A 313 -4.13 26.84 -0.74
C PHE A 313 -2.61 26.54 -0.75
N ALA A 314 -2.22 25.26 -0.80
CA ALA A 314 -0.81 24.88 -0.91
C ALA A 314 -0.16 25.46 -2.17
N SER A 315 -0.90 25.47 -3.28
CA SER A 315 -0.39 25.97 -4.56
C SER A 315 -0.31 27.51 -4.58
N ILE A 316 -1.38 28.21 -4.23
CA ILE A 316 -1.37 29.69 -4.25
C ILE A 316 -0.31 30.29 -3.32
N THR A 317 0.00 29.60 -2.21
CA THR A 317 1.04 30.03 -1.27
C THR A 317 2.43 29.51 -1.62
N GLU A 318 2.57 28.81 -2.75
CA GLU A 318 3.80 28.16 -3.17
C GLU A 318 4.43 27.30 -2.05
N ALA A 319 3.62 26.52 -1.36
CA ALA A 319 4.10 25.61 -0.34
C ALA A 319 4.96 24.49 -0.97
N PRO A 320 6.14 24.15 -0.39
CA PRO A 320 6.96 23.06 -0.92
C PRO A 320 6.38 21.66 -0.58
N GLY A 321 5.21 21.38 -1.09
CA GLY A 321 4.39 20.21 -0.77
C GLY A 321 3.00 20.59 -0.25
N PRO A 322 2.24 19.64 0.29
CA PRO A 322 2.62 18.27 0.63
C PRO A 322 2.73 17.30 -0.54
N VAL A 323 3.39 16.16 -0.32
CA VAL A 323 3.23 14.97 -1.14
C VAL A 323 2.02 14.21 -0.65
N LEU A 324 1.02 14.05 -1.51
CA LEU A 324 -0.23 13.36 -1.22
C LEU A 324 -0.28 12.03 -1.96
N VAL A 325 -0.38 10.91 -1.25
CA VAL A 325 -0.63 9.61 -1.87
C VAL A 325 -2.13 9.33 -1.84
N LEU A 326 -2.73 9.31 -3.03
CA LEU A 326 -4.16 9.06 -3.24
C LEU A 326 -4.37 7.59 -3.61
N TYR A 327 -4.87 6.82 -2.64
CA TYR A 327 -5.19 5.42 -2.81
C TYR A 327 -6.62 5.27 -3.34
N GLN A 328 -6.75 5.07 -4.64
CA GLN A 328 -8.03 4.95 -5.32
C GLN A 328 -8.79 3.69 -4.89
N ARG A 329 -10.10 3.80 -4.78
CA ARG A 329 -11.03 2.70 -4.49
C ARG A 329 -12.37 2.97 -5.18
N GLY A 330 -13.27 1.97 -5.20
CA GLY A 330 -14.60 2.13 -5.78
C GLY A 330 -15.39 3.27 -5.17
N GLY A 331 -15.83 4.23 -6.00
CA GLY A 331 -16.68 5.36 -5.66
C GLY A 331 -18.13 5.15 -6.14
N PRO A 332 -18.97 6.21 -6.14
CA PRO A 332 -18.79 7.49 -5.44
C PRO A 332 -19.04 7.43 -3.92
N SER A 333 -18.71 8.50 -3.20
CA SER A 333 -18.81 8.62 -1.73
C SER A 333 -18.08 7.49 -1.01
N THR A 334 -18.67 6.82 -0.02
CA THR A 334 -18.06 5.65 0.62
C THR A 334 -17.80 4.53 -0.39
N GLY A 335 -18.67 4.35 -1.38
CA GLY A 335 -18.53 3.42 -2.47
C GLY A 335 -18.28 1.99 -2.03
N MET A 336 -17.22 1.38 -2.57
CA MET A 336 -16.78 0.03 -2.25
C MET A 336 -15.33 0.06 -1.71
N PRO A 337 -15.14 0.30 -0.40
CA PRO A 337 -13.82 0.55 0.19
C PRO A 337 -12.82 -0.60 0.01
N THR A 338 -13.32 -1.80 -0.21
CA THR A 338 -12.52 -3.03 -0.32
C THR A 338 -12.30 -3.47 -1.77
N ARG A 339 -12.81 -2.71 -2.73
CA ARG A 339 -12.72 -3.04 -4.16
C ARG A 339 -11.81 -2.10 -4.91
N GLN A 340 -11.22 -2.66 -5.96
CA GLN A 340 -10.35 -1.96 -6.91
C GLN A 340 -11.18 -1.09 -7.85
N GLU A 341 -10.78 0.17 -7.97
CA GLU A 341 -11.21 1.08 -9.04
C GLU A 341 -10.15 2.17 -9.22
N GLN A 342 -10.08 2.77 -10.41
CA GLN A 342 -9.18 3.87 -10.77
C GLN A 342 -10.00 5.05 -11.29
N GLY A 343 -10.95 5.54 -10.49
CA GLY A 343 -11.91 6.58 -10.86
C GLY A 343 -11.46 8.02 -10.59
N ASP A 344 -10.35 8.22 -9.86
CA ASP A 344 -9.99 9.54 -9.32
C ASP A 344 -9.05 10.37 -10.24
N LEU A 345 -8.68 9.87 -11.43
CA LEU A 345 -7.70 10.54 -12.30
C LEU A 345 -8.13 11.96 -12.68
N GLN A 346 -9.35 12.12 -13.19
CA GLN A 346 -9.84 13.45 -13.60
C GLN A 346 -9.96 14.40 -12.40
N PHE A 347 -10.33 13.87 -11.24
CA PHE A 347 -10.43 14.64 -10.03
C PHE A 347 -9.03 15.06 -9.51
N ALA A 348 -8.01 14.22 -9.66
CA ALA A 348 -6.64 14.57 -9.31
C ALA A 348 -6.02 15.58 -10.28
N LEU A 349 -6.43 15.58 -11.55
CA LEU A 349 -5.99 16.55 -12.57
C LEU A 349 -6.67 17.91 -12.42
N HIS A 350 -7.83 17.97 -11.77
CA HIS A 350 -8.61 19.19 -11.54
C HIS A 350 -9.12 19.21 -10.09
N PRO A 351 -8.22 19.35 -9.10
CA PRO A 351 -8.56 19.03 -7.70
C PRO A 351 -9.29 20.15 -6.96
N ALA A 352 -9.36 21.38 -7.48
CA ALA A 352 -9.99 22.50 -6.78
C ALA A 352 -10.56 23.53 -7.77
N GLN A 353 -11.12 24.63 -7.22
CA GLN A 353 -11.55 25.77 -8.03
C GLN A 353 -10.33 26.53 -8.57
N GLY A 354 -10.45 27.03 -9.79
CA GLY A 354 -9.39 27.75 -10.49
C GLY A 354 -8.28 26.82 -11.01
N ASP A 355 -7.41 27.38 -11.83
CA ASP A 355 -6.26 26.70 -12.38
C ASP A 355 -5.03 27.01 -11.55
N PHE A 356 -4.27 26.02 -11.19
CA PHE A 356 -3.01 26.15 -10.46
C PHE A 356 -2.04 25.02 -10.78
N PRO A 357 -0.72 25.25 -10.68
CA PRO A 357 0.27 24.22 -10.94
C PRO A 357 0.28 23.15 -9.85
N HIS A 358 0.28 21.89 -10.27
CA HIS A 358 0.48 20.72 -9.43
C HIS A 358 1.00 19.56 -10.28
N ILE A 359 1.59 18.57 -9.64
CA ILE A 359 2.11 17.38 -10.32
C ILE A 359 1.26 16.18 -9.96
N VAL A 360 0.87 15.39 -10.97
CA VAL A 360 0.20 14.11 -10.80
C VAL A 360 1.05 13.02 -11.42
N THR A 361 1.34 11.94 -10.67
CA THR A 361 2.02 10.75 -11.16
C THR A 361 1.24 9.49 -10.77
N ALA A 362 1.37 8.43 -11.55
CA ALA A 362 0.59 7.20 -11.38
C ALA A 362 1.47 5.97 -11.61
N PRO A 363 2.14 5.48 -10.55
CA PRO A 363 3.01 4.30 -10.66
C PRO A 363 2.21 3.03 -10.98
N GLY A 364 2.74 2.21 -11.88
CA GLY A 364 2.13 0.95 -12.30
C GLY A 364 2.59 -0.28 -11.51
N ASP A 365 3.70 -0.19 -10.78
CA ASP A 365 4.23 -1.27 -9.94
C ASP A 365 4.92 -0.74 -8.67
N LEU A 366 5.44 -1.64 -7.83
CA LEU A 366 6.08 -1.23 -6.56
C LEU A 366 7.42 -0.52 -6.75
N ARG A 367 8.13 -0.78 -7.85
CA ARG A 367 9.39 -0.11 -8.16
C ARG A 367 9.11 1.34 -8.57
N GLU A 368 8.14 1.53 -9.46
CA GLU A 368 7.67 2.86 -9.85
C GLU A 368 7.08 3.61 -8.65
N SER A 369 6.28 2.93 -7.77
CA SER A 369 5.78 3.53 -6.54
C SER A 369 6.91 4.09 -5.67
N TYR A 370 8.00 3.34 -5.52
CA TYR A 370 9.16 3.82 -4.78
C TYR A 370 9.80 5.05 -5.44
N GLN A 371 10.04 4.98 -6.75
CA GLN A 371 10.71 6.04 -7.51
C GLN A 371 9.89 7.32 -7.55
N ASP A 372 8.60 7.19 -7.86
CA ASP A 372 7.69 8.33 -7.98
C ASP A 372 7.48 9.02 -6.64
N ILE A 373 7.23 8.27 -5.55
CA ILE A 373 7.08 8.85 -4.22
C ILE A 373 8.38 9.53 -3.77
N PHE A 374 9.55 8.92 -4.00
CA PHE A 374 10.82 9.57 -3.69
C PHE A 374 11.00 10.88 -4.46
N SER A 375 10.75 10.84 -5.76
CA SER A 375 10.89 12.00 -6.67
C SER A 375 9.86 13.09 -6.36
N ALA A 376 8.65 12.70 -5.94
CA ALA A 376 7.59 13.63 -5.57
C ALA A 376 8.03 14.66 -4.49
N PHE A 377 8.81 14.23 -3.50
CA PHE A 377 9.36 15.15 -2.50
C PHE A 377 10.38 16.13 -3.09
N ASN A 378 11.17 15.69 -4.06
CA ASN A 378 12.11 16.56 -4.74
C ASN A 378 11.38 17.56 -5.64
N TRP A 379 10.36 17.11 -6.37
CA TRP A 379 9.55 17.99 -7.21
C TRP A 379 8.78 19.01 -6.36
N ALA A 380 8.15 18.56 -5.26
CA ALA A 380 7.41 19.43 -4.36
C ALA A 380 8.29 20.57 -3.81
N GLU A 381 9.53 20.28 -3.44
CA GLU A 381 10.43 21.29 -2.91
C GLU A 381 11.10 22.15 -3.98
N ARG A 382 11.39 21.55 -5.14
CA ARG A 382 12.01 22.27 -6.25
C ARG A 382 11.04 23.27 -6.89
N TYR A 383 9.82 22.80 -7.17
CA TYR A 383 8.80 23.58 -7.88
C TYR A 383 7.79 24.27 -6.93
N GLN A 384 7.88 24.02 -5.62
CA GLN A 384 7.08 24.66 -4.59
C GLN A 384 5.56 24.51 -4.83
N MET A 385 5.14 23.29 -5.07
CA MET A 385 3.74 22.94 -5.37
C MET A 385 3.36 21.58 -4.78
N PRO A 386 2.08 21.30 -4.59
CA PRO A 386 1.61 19.97 -4.18
C PRO A 386 1.88 18.92 -5.25
N VAL A 387 2.21 17.71 -4.81
CA VAL A 387 2.40 16.56 -5.70
C VAL A 387 1.46 15.44 -5.28
N ILE A 388 0.66 14.94 -6.22
CA ILE A 388 -0.31 13.88 -6.04
C ILE A 388 0.23 12.61 -6.68
N VAL A 389 0.38 11.54 -5.90
CA VAL A 389 0.75 10.21 -6.37
C VAL A 389 -0.51 9.34 -6.37
N LEU A 390 -1.00 9.00 -7.55
CA LEU A 390 -2.15 8.13 -7.73
C LEU A 390 -1.73 6.68 -7.55
N SER A 391 -2.06 6.12 -6.41
CA SER A 391 -2.01 4.69 -6.15
C SER A 391 -3.42 4.10 -6.21
N ASP A 392 -3.58 2.82 -5.93
CA ASP A 392 -4.89 2.20 -5.81
C ASP A 392 -4.89 1.09 -4.74
N LYS A 393 -6.08 0.56 -4.43
CA LYS A 393 -6.27 -0.50 -3.45
C LYS A 393 -5.42 -1.73 -3.76
N LYS A 394 -5.32 -2.12 -5.03
CA LYS A 394 -4.57 -3.30 -5.46
C LYS A 394 -3.07 -3.09 -5.25
N LEU A 395 -2.54 -1.96 -5.75
CA LEU A 395 -1.13 -1.63 -5.60
C LEU A 395 -0.74 -1.48 -4.13
N ALA A 396 -1.61 -0.91 -3.29
CA ALA A 396 -1.39 -0.80 -1.86
C ALA A 396 -1.31 -2.16 -1.15
N SER A 397 -2.20 -3.09 -1.50
CA SER A 397 -2.37 -4.36 -0.78
C SER A 397 -1.59 -5.53 -1.36
N VAL A 398 -1.03 -5.41 -2.57
CA VAL A 398 -0.25 -6.48 -3.19
C VAL A 398 0.94 -6.88 -2.31
N TYR A 399 1.19 -8.18 -2.18
CA TYR A 399 2.33 -8.73 -1.49
C TYR A 399 3.19 -9.49 -2.50
N THR A 400 4.30 -8.90 -2.92
CA THR A 400 5.05 -9.41 -4.07
C THR A 400 6.55 -9.36 -3.86
N THR A 401 7.24 -10.26 -4.57
CA THR A 401 8.71 -10.23 -4.65
C THR A 401 9.14 -9.15 -5.62
N ILE A 402 10.03 -8.29 -5.16
CA ILE A 402 10.74 -7.33 -5.98
C ILE A 402 12.24 -7.57 -5.82
N ASP A 403 13.00 -7.30 -6.86
CA ASP A 403 14.45 -7.25 -6.72
C ASP A 403 14.79 -6.20 -5.67
N LYS A 404 15.83 -6.45 -4.88
CA LYS A 404 16.28 -5.41 -3.94
C LYS A 404 16.33 -4.13 -4.72
N LEU A 405 15.48 -3.20 -4.30
CA LEU A 405 15.53 -1.87 -4.84
C LEU A 405 17.01 -1.48 -4.75
N GLU A 406 17.68 -1.43 -5.89
CA GLU A 406 18.90 -0.67 -5.96
C GLU A 406 18.47 0.75 -5.66
N LEU A 407 18.46 1.04 -4.36
CA LEU A 407 18.27 2.37 -3.84
C LEU A 407 19.51 3.17 -4.25
N LYS A 408 19.71 3.36 -5.56
CA LYS A 408 20.53 4.45 -6.07
C LYS A 408 19.81 5.67 -5.54
N TYR A 409 20.38 6.18 -4.47
CA TYR A 409 19.91 7.39 -3.84
C TYR A 409 19.96 8.50 -4.87
N ASP A 410 18.83 8.80 -5.45
CA ASP A 410 18.69 10.10 -6.06
C ASP A 410 18.94 11.11 -4.94
N LYS A 411 19.76 12.08 -5.26
CA LYS A 411 20.12 13.12 -4.30
C LYS A 411 18.84 13.79 -3.81
N ILE A 412 18.70 13.95 -2.50
CA ILE A 412 17.65 14.80 -1.93
C ILE A 412 17.86 16.21 -2.47
N ASP A 413 16.91 16.67 -3.30
CA ASP A 413 16.87 18.03 -3.81
C ASP A 413 15.91 18.87 -2.95
N ARG A 414 16.45 19.92 -2.35
CA ARG A 414 15.68 20.82 -1.48
C ARG A 414 15.24 22.10 -2.22
N GLY A 415 15.49 22.18 -3.52
CA GLY A 415 15.26 23.39 -4.31
C GLY A 415 16.13 24.59 -3.87
N GLU A 416 15.84 25.74 -4.42
CA GLU A 416 16.52 26.98 -4.04
C GLU A 416 16.05 27.49 -2.70
N ARG A 417 17.01 27.85 -1.82
CA ARG A 417 16.73 28.28 -0.46
C ARG A 417 17.49 29.54 -0.12
N PHE A 418 16.78 30.50 0.39
CA PHE A 418 17.39 31.67 1.01
C PHE A 418 18.06 31.27 2.34
N THR A 419 19.36 31.57 2.47
CA THR A 419 20.18 31.20 3.64
C THR A 419 20.56 32.39 4.52
N GLY A 420 20.18 33.58 4.12
CA GLY A 420 20.42 34.82 4.89
C GLY A 420 21.75 35.51 4.59
N SER A 421 22.73 34.86 3.97
CA SER A 421 24.11 35.42 3.84
C SER A 421 24.60 35.71 2.44
N GLU A 422 23.98 35.16 1.39
CA GLU A 422 24.57 35.19 0.04
C GLU A 422 23.59 35.48 -1.11
N TRP A 423 22.31 35.76 -0.78
CA TRP A 423 21.33 35.98 -1.82
C TRP A 423 21.43 37.39 -2.38
N THR A 424 21.85 37.51 -3.64
CA THR A 424 21.71 38.74 -4.41
C THR A 424 20.45 38.61 -5.25
N ALA A 425 19.43 39.44 -5.00
CA ALA A 425 18.30 39.61 -5.91
C ALA A 425 18.86 40.21 -7.24
N VAL A 426 19.55 39.40 -8.02
CA VAL A 426 19.93 39.74 -9.37
C VAL A 426 18.69 39.47 -10.21
N ASP A 427 18.10 40.51 -10.70
CA ASP A 427 16.99 40.49 -11.69
C ASP A 427 15.54 40.41 -11.21
N ALA A 428 15.21 40.84 -10.00
CA ALA A 428 13.81 41.11 -9.64
C ALA A 428 13.28 42.44 -10.28
N LYS A 429 13.75 42.81 -11.44
CA LYS A 429 13.14 43.92 -12.19
C LYS A 429 12.19 43.35 -13.21
N GLY A 430 10.90 43.46 -12.88
CA GLY A 430 9.87 43.40 -13.90
C GLY A 430 10.07 44.49 -14.95
N PRO A 431 9.53 44.34 -16.16
CA PRO A 431 9.76 45.30 -17.26
C PRO A 431 9.27 46.71 -16.99
N ASN A 432 8.57 46.98 -15.88
CA ASN A 432 7.98 48.30 -15.58
C ASN A 432 8.22 48.84 -14.14
N ASP A 433 9.27 48.41 -13.47
CA ASP A 433 9.52 48.81 -12.10
C ASP A 433 9.95 50.28 -11.97
N THR A 434 8.98 51.20 -11.92
CA THR A 434 9.13 52.63 -11.63
C THR A 434 8.62 53.02 -10.25
N ALA A 435 8.16 52.04 -9.44
CA ALA A 435 7.65 52.31 -8.11
C ALA A 435 8.78 52.32 -7.07
N GLY A 436 9.17 53.48 -6.59
CA GLY A 436 10.13 53.62 -5.52
C GLY A 436 9.59 53.07 -4.20
N ALA A 437 10.23 52.04 -3.67
CA ALA A 437 9.99 51.56 -2.32
C ALA A 437 10.41 52.62 -1.32
N HIS A 438 9.48 53.18 -0.56
CA HIS A 438 9.76 54.04 0.57
C HIS A 438 10.14 53.23 1.80
N ASN A 439 11.45 53.02 1.99
CA ASN A 439 11.96 52.59 3.30
C ASN A 439 12.11 53.79 4.23
N GLY A 440 11.39 53.77 5.36
CA GLY A 440 11.40 54.85 6.37
C GLY A 440 12.75 55.14 7.07
N ASN A 441 13.88 54.56 6.62
CA ASN A 441 15.20 54.69 7.25
C ASN A 441 16.27 55.39 6.39
N GLY A 442 15.91 56.06 5.32
CA GLY A 442 16.84 56.94 4.58
C GLY A 442 18.03 56.27 3.90
N LYS A 443 18.05 54.96 3.73
CA LYS A 443 19.06 54.26 2.91
C LYS A 443 18.56 54.10 1.47
N SER A 444 19.53 54.34 0.54
CA SER A 444 19.25 54.19 -0.87
C SER A 444 18.79 52.75 -1.19
N PRO A 445 17.78 52.53 -2.06
CA PRO A 445 17.32 51.19 -2.46
C PRO A 445 18.42 50.25 -3.00
N ALA A 446 19.54 50.83 -3.45
CA ALA A 446 20.69 50.07 -3.99
C ALA A 446 21.50 49.29 -2.93
N ASP A 447 21.32 49.60 -1.62
CA ASP A 447 22.14 49.03 -0.55
C ASP A 447 21.42 48.00 0.33
N VAL A 448 20.14 47.75 0.11
CA VAL A 448 19.36 46.77 0.89
C VAL A 448 19.02 45.57 0.00
N LYS A 449 19.68 44.48 0.25
CA LYS A 449 19.29 43.20 -0.34
C LYS A 449 18.04 42.70 0.39
N GLU A 450 16.88 42.94 -0.16
CA GLU A 450 15.60 42.52 0.39
C GLU A 450 15.25 41.15 -0.16
N TYR A 451 14.82 40.23 0.74
CA TYR A 451 14.32 38.94 0.36
C TYR A 451 12.85 39.06 -0.07
N LEU A 452 12.57 38.67 -1.31
CA LEU A 452 11.23 38.60 -1.87
C LEU A 452 10.83 37.13 -2.01
N ARG A 453 9.81 36.71 -1.25
CA ARG A 453 9.37 35.31 -1.25
C ARG A 453 8.87 34.87 -2.63
N TYR A 454 8.19 35.75 -3.32
CA TYR A 454 7.54 35.50 -4.59
C TYR A 454 8.21 36.31 -5.72
N ALA A 455 9.54 36.38 -5.68
CA ALA A 455 10.32 37.09 -6.70
C ALA A 455 10.12 36.46 -8.08
N LEU A 456 9.86 37.26 -9.09
CA LEU A 456 9.78 36.84 -10.48
C LEU A 456 11.19 36.49 -10.97
N THR A 457 11.45 35.22 -11.19
CA THR A 457 12.74 34.69 -11.66
C THR A 457 12.67 34.26 -13.13
N LYS A 458 13.83 34.00 -13.75
CA LYS A 458 13.88 33.55 -15.16
C LYS A 458 13.26 32.18 -15.40
N ASP A 459 13.34 31.30 -14.41
CA ASP A 459 12.83 29.94 -14.46
C ASP A 459 11.46 29.77 -13.77
N GLY A 460 10.88 30.90 -13.29
CA GLY A 460 9.59 30.92 -12.61
C GLY A 460 9.62 30.35 -11.19
N ILE A 461 10.80 30.04 -10.63
CA ILE A 461 10.93 29.46 -9.30
C ILE A 461 11.55 30.46 -8.36
N SER A 462 10.78 30.94 -7.38
CA SER A 462 11.28 31.87 -6.37
C SER A 462 12.04 31.14 -5.27
N PRO A 463 13.14 31.72 -4.72
CA PRO A 463 13.85 31.11 -3.61
C PRO A 463 13.02 31.20 -2.33
N ARG A 464 12.93 30.09 -1.61
CA ARG A 464 12.14 30.03 -0.38
C ARG A 464 12.97 30.18 0.88
N SER A 465 12.45 30.91 1.84
CA SER A 465 12.97 30.97 3.19
C SER A 465 12.21 30.01 4.11
N ARG A 466 12.64 29.94 5.35
CA ARG A 466 11.95 29.25 6.46
C ARG A 466 12.07 30.10 7.73
N PRO A 467 11.17 29.93 8.71
CA PRO A 467 11.27 30.60 10.00
C PRO A 467 12.64 30.40 10.66
N GLY A 468 13.16 31.48 11.25
CA GLY A 468 14.46 31.51 11.91
C GLY A 468 15.62 31.91 11.03
N ILE A 469 15.45 32.09 9.73
CA ILE A 469 16.50 32.63 8.85
C ILE A 469 16.51 34.16 8.92
N PRO A 470 17.62 34.79 9.35
CA PRO A 470 17.72 36.26 9.40
C PRO A 470 17.49 36.89 8.02
N GLY A 471 16.65 37.91 7.95
CA GLY A 471 16.29 38.60 6.71
C GLY A 471 15.30 37.87 5.83
N GLY A 472 14.92 36.63 6.18
CA GLY A 472 14.05 35.77 5.34
C GLY A 472 12.58 35.76 5.79
N ARG A 473 12.07 36.84 6.38
CA ARG A 473 10.64 36.98 6.73
C ARG A 473 9.82 37.24 5.48
N PHE A 474 8.61 36.67 5.43
CA PHE A 474 7.66 36.84 4.33
C PHE A 474 6.24 36.69 4.84
N TRP A 475 5.30 37.19 4.06
CA TRP A 475 3.88 36.96 4.26
C TRP A 475 3.43 35.71 3.52
N VAL A 476 2.46 35.01 4.08
CA VAL A 476 1.73 33.93 3.43
C VAL A 476 0.30 34.39 3.28
N THR A 477 -0.20 34.47 2.06
CA THR A 477 -1.58 34.84 1.75
C THR A 477 -2.20 33.87 0.79
N SER A 478 -3.49 33.68 0.89
CA SER A 478 -4.30 32.89 -0.07
C SER A 478 -4.82 33.71 -1.23
N ASP A 479 -4.49 34.98 -1.27
CA ASP A 479 -4.90 35.89 -2.34
C ASP A 479 -3.85 35.92 -3.45
N GLU A 480 -4.23 36.40 -4.64
CA GLU A 480 -3.27 36.84 -5.65
C GLU A 480 -2.33 37.88 -5.03
N HIS A 481 -1.02 37.70 -5.17
CA HIS A 481 -0.04 38.47 -4.42
C HIS A 481 1.11 39.01 -5.28
N ASP A 482 1.71 40.07 -4.78
CA ASP A 482 2.94 40.65 -5.33
C ASP A 482 4.19 39.89 -4.80
N PRO A 483 5.41 40.27 -5.26
CA PRO A 483 6.65 39.61 -4.81
C PRO A 483 6.89 39.65 -3.31
N ASP A 484 6.28 40.60 -2.56
CA ASP A 484 6.36 40.71 -1.10
C ASP A 484 5.35 39.81 -0.39
N GLY A 485 4.35 39.30 -1.08
CA GLY A 485 3.24 38.49 -0.55
C GLY A 485 2.04 39.33 -0.10
N HIS A 486 1.95 40.60 -0.52
CA HIS A 486 0.76 41.40 -0.31
C HIS A 486 -0.25 41.20 -1.41
N ILE A 487 -1.54 41.27 -1.07
CA ILE A 487 -2.62 41.14 -2.04
C ILE A 487 -2.48 42.15 -3.18
N THR A 488 -2.68 41.75 -4.40
CA THR A 488 -2.68 42.59 -5.58
C THR A 488 -3.77 42.20 -6.58
N GLU A 489 -4.35 43.16 -7.26
CA GLU A 489 -5.25 42.96 -8.40
C GLU A 489 -4.52 43.21 -9.74
N GLY A 490 -3.20 43.30 -9.73
CA GLY A 490 -2.37 43.58 -10.90
C GLY A 490 -2.41 42.41 -11.91
N VAL A 491 -2.87 42.67 -13.11
CA VAL A 491 -2.96 41.66 -14.19
C VAL A 491 -1.59 41.03 -14.49
N GLU A 492 -0.51 41.81 -14.41
CA GLU A 492 0.84 41.34 -14.68
C GLU A 492 1.29 40.26 -13.67
N MET A 493 0.91 40.39 -12.40
CA MET A 493 1.22 39.41 -11.37
C MET A 493 0.42 38.12 -11.60
N ARG A 494 -0.87 38.26 -11.89
CA ARG A 494 -1.71 37.10 -12.23
C ARG A 494 -1.23 36.30 -13.43
N MET A 495 -0.64 36.97 -14.43
CA MET A 495 -0.10 36.31 -15.62
C MET A 495 1.26 35.68 -15.34
N ALA A 496 1.95 36.07 -14.26
CA ALA A 496 3.26 35.56 -13.88
C ALA A 496 3.19 34.34 -12.92
N MET A 497 2.09 34.23 -12.18
CA MET A 497 1.78 33.07 -11.33
C MET A 497 1.18 31.95 -12.16
#